data_e6a77664e0491e0c89b71c441dd19f96
#
_entry.id   e6a77664e0491e0c89b71c441dd19f96
#
_cell.length_a   1.000
_cell.length_b   1.000
_cell.length_c   1.000
_cell.angle_alpha   90.00
_cell.angle_beta   90.00
_cell.angle_gamma   90.00
#
_symmetry.space_group_name_H-M   'P 1'
#
loop_
_entity.id
_entity.type
_entity.pdbx_description
1 polymer ?
#
loop_
_entity_poly.entity_id
_entity_poly.type
_entity_poly.pdbx_seq_one_letter_code
_entity_poly.pdbx_strand_id
1 'polypeptide(L)'
;MEVKLLRHTPEPEKTVAMSARLCYSPVGAAQLEETMSDEQAAKLVRKLVEMGHFSTLEHVTFTFAIEGVSRVLTHQLVRHRIASYSQQSQRYVKEHDFETIMPPTISSRPEAKAKFEQLMADIQARYNEFTDEFGIPAEDARYVLPNAAETKIVATFNVRSLMNFFSLRCCNRAQWEIRQLAEKIAG
;
A
#
# COMPACT_ATOMS: atom_id res chain seq x y z
N MET A 1 -3.14 10.84 5.63
CA MET A 1 -2.61 9.83 4.68
C MET A 1 -1.75 10.50 3.63
N GLU A 2 -0.50 10.13 3.57
CA GLU A 2 0.48 10.50 2.55
C GLU A 2 0.89 9.24 1.78
N VAL A 3 1.06 9.38 0.45
CA VAL A 3 1.51 8.31 -0.43
C VAL A 3 2.58 8.87 -1.35
N LYS A 4 3.76 8.26 -1.34
CA LYS A 4 4.90 8.69 -2.14
C LYS A 4 5.43 7.54 -2.97
N LEU A 5 5.51 7.70 -4.27
CA LEU A 5 6.25 6.79 -5.14
C LEU A 5 7.76 6.91 -4.86
N LEU A 6 8.37 5.86 -4.35
CA LEU A 6 9.80 5.82 -4.04
C LEU A 6 10.63 5.36 -5.24
N ARG A 7 10.19 4.30 -5.90
CA ARG A 7 10.90 3.68 -7.02
C ARG A 7 9.91 3.00 -7.95
N HIS A 8 10.29 2.89 -9.21
CA HIS A 8 9.63 2.04 -10.20
C HIS A 8 10.65 1.48 -11.19
N THR A 9 10.27 0.44 -11.91
CA THR A 9 11.04 -0.10 -13.04
C THR A 9 11.24 1.01 -14.08
N PRO A 10 12.47 1.32 -14.52
CA PRO A 10 12.70 2.27 -15.60
C PRO A 10 11.97 1.86 -16.89
N GLU A 11 11.55 2.82 -17.67
CA GLU A 11 10.87 2.61 -18.96
C GLU A 11 9.82 1.47 -18.93
N PRO A 12 8.81 1.57 -18.04
CA PRO A 12 7.94 0.43 -17.71
C PRO A 12 7.20 -0.12 -18.92
N GLU A 13 6.76 0.72 -19.85
CA GLU A 13 6.07 0.29 -21.07
C GLU A 13 7.01 -0.48 -22.02
N LYS A 14 8.27 -0.05 -22.17
CA LYS A 14 9.26 -0.78 -22.95
C LYS A 14 9.59 -2.13 -22.33
N THR A 15 9.74 -2.17 -21.00
CA THR A 15 10.00 -3.43 -20.29
C THR A 15 8.90 -4.45 -20.54
N VAL A 16 7.64 -4.06 -20.46
CA VAL A 16 6.49 -4.93 -20.77
C VAL A 16 6.48 -5.35 -22.23
N ALA A 17 6.64 -4.39 -23.13
CA ALA A 17 6.55 -4.63 -24.57
C ALA A 17 7.70 -5.53 -25.06
N MET A 18 8.92 -5.31 -24.61
CA MET A 18 10.08 -6.14 -24.91
C MET A 18 9.87 -7.57 -24.41
N SER A 19 9.41 -7.73 -23.18
CA SER A 19 9.15 -9.06 -22.59
C SER A 19 8.10 -9.83 -23.39
N ALA A 20 7.04 -9.16 -23.81
CA ALA A 20 6.01 -9.76 -24.66
C ALA A 20 6.53 -10.10 -26.07
N ARG A 21 7.29 -9.18 -26.68
CA ARG A 21 7.81 -9.34 -28.05
C ARG A 21 8.81 -10.48 -28.14
N LEU A 22 9.61 -10.70 -27.09
CA LEU A 22 10.63 -11.76 -27.06
C LEU A 22 10.04 -13.16 -27.37
N CYS A 23 8.82 -13.44 -26.96
CA CYS A 23 8.16 -14.72 -27.19
C CYS A 23 7.95 -15.03 -28.69
N TYR A 24 7.97 -14.04 -29.57
CA TYR A 24 7.65 -14.13 -30.97
C TYR A 24 8.72 -13.53 -31.89
N SER A 25 9.86 -13.14 -31.30
CA SER A 25 10.94 -12.46 -32.02
C SER A 25 12.11 -13.40 -32.28
N PRO A 26 12.72 -13.36 -33.50
CA PRO A 26 13.94 -14.09 -33.78
C PRO A 26 15.19 -13.41 -33.14
N VAL A 27 15.07 -12.17 -32.64
CA VAL A 27 16.19 -11.43 -32.05
C VAL A 27 16.07 -11.41 -30.51
N GLY A 28 17.22 -11.22 -29.84
CA GLY A 28 17.29 -11.23 -28.39
C GLY A 28 16.73 -9.97 -27.73
N ALA A 29 16.54 -10.02 -26.39
CA ALA A 29 15.96 -8.95 -25.60
C ALA A 29 16.74 -7.63 -25.72
N ALA A 30 18.08 -7.65 -25.67
CA ALA A 30 18.91 -6.45 -25.78
C ALA A 30 18.68 -5.70 -27.09
N GLN A 31 18.60 -6.42 -28.22
CA GLN A 31 18.32 -5.81 -29.52
C GLN A 31 16.90 -5.25 -29.60
N LEU A 32 15.92 -5.91 -28.96
CA LEU A 32 14.56 -5.39 -28.88
C LEU A 32 14.48 -4.11 -28.06
N GLU A 33 15.23 -4.02 -26.97
CA GLU A 33 15.33 -2.82 -26.12
C GLU A 33 15.86 -1.62 -26.89
N GLU A 34 16.94 -1.81 -27.67
CA GLU A 34 17.56 -0.77 -28.49
C GLU A 34 16.67 -0.28 -29.64
N THR A 35 15.87 -1.17 -30.22
CA THR A 35 15.13 -0.87 -31.46
C THR A 35 13.66 -0.50 -31.25
N MET A 36 13.12 -0.75 -30.06
CA MET A 36 11.71 -0.48 -29.76
C MET A 36 11.47 0.99 -29.41
N SER A 37 10.64 1.68 -30.19
CA SER A 37 10.22 3.04 -29.88
C SER A 37 9.15 3.06 -28.79
N ASP A 38 9.04 4.21 -28.08
CA ASP A 38 8.02 4.42 -27.05
C ASP A 38 6.60 4.24 -27.58
N GLU A 39 6.34 4.71 -28.81
CA GLU A 39 5.03 4.57 -29.46
C GLU A 39 4.69 3.10 -29.74
N GLN A 40 5.67 2.31 -30.19
CA GLN A 40 5.50 0.88 -30.43
C GLN A 40 5.25 0.14 -29.10
N ALA A 41 5.98 0.50 -28.05
CA ALA A 41 5.81 -0.07 -26.71
C ALA A 41 4.41 0.21 -26.16
N ALA A 42 3.99 1.48 -26.16
CA ALA A 42 2.67 1.88 -25.67
C ALA A 42 1.51 1.22 -26.45
N LYS A 43 1.65 1.09 -27.79
CA LYS A 43 0.65 0.39 -28.63
C LYS A 43 0.55 -1.09 -28.28
N LEU A 44 1.70 -1.74 -28.05
CA LEU A 44 1.73 -3.17 -27.71
C LEU A 44 1.16 -3.41 -26.31
N VAL A 45 1.51 -2.59 -25.33
CA VAL A 45 0.98 -2.69 -23.94
C VAL A 45 -0.54 -2.58 -23.95
N ARG A 46 -1.13 -1.59 -24.65
CA ARG A 46 -2.59 -1.47 -24.78
C ARG A 46 -3.21 -2.75 -25.33
N LYS A 47 -2.64 -3.28 -26.40
CA LYS A 47 -3.13 -4.53 -27.02
C LYS A 47 -3.04 -5.73 -26.06
N LEU A 48 -1.96 -5.84 -25.28
CA LEU A 48 -1.78 -6.91 -24.29
C LEU A 48 -2.85 -6.83 -23.20
N VAL A 49 -3.15 -5.62 -22.72
CA VAL A 49 -4.18 -5.39 -21.71
C VAL A 49 -5.57 -5.72 -22.26
N GLU A 50 -5.90 -5.27 -23.47
CA GLU A 50 -7.17 -5.58 -24.16
C GLU A 50 -7.40 -7.09 -24.35
N MET A 51 -6.33 -7.83 -24.66
CA MET A 51 -6.38 -9.29 -24.81
C MET A 51 -6.33 -10.08 -23.51
N GLY A 52 -6.12 -9.42 -22.35
CA GLY A 52 -5.97 -10.08 -21.05
C GLY A 52 -4.62 -10.79 -20.86
N HIS A 53 -3.59 -10.44 -21.63
CA HIS A 53 -2.25 -11.02 -21.52
C HIS A 53 -1.42 -10.32 -20.44
N PHE A 54 -1.79 -10.53 -19.18
CA PHE A 54 -1.24 -9.80 -18.05
C PHE A 54 0.09 -10.31 -17.51
N SER A 55 0.59 -11.48 -17.95
CA SER A 55 1.84 -12.06 -17.42
C SER A 55 3.05 -11.15 -17.61
N THR A 56 3.12 -10.45 -18.75
CA THR A 56 4.22 -9.52 -19.05
C THR A 56 4.22 -8.25 -18.16
N LEU A 57 3.07 -7.88 -17.60
CA LEU A 57 2.95 -6.76 -16.65
C LEU A 57 3.65 -7.04 -15.32
N GLU A 58 3.94 -8.30 -15.01
CA GLU A 58 4.59 -8.71 -13.78
C GLU A 58 6.09 -8.32 -13.73
N HIS A 59 6.70 -8.01 -14.87
CA HIS A 59 8.09 -7.52 -14.94
C HIS A 59 8.27 -6.10 -14.45
N VAL A 60 7.19 -5.33 -14.32
CA VAL A 60 7.23 -3.94 -13.86
C VAL A 60 6.74 -3.84 -12.44
N THR A 61 7.49 -3.15 -11.59
CA THR A 61 7.19 -2.94 -10.17
C THR A 61 7.16 -1.48 -9.80
N PHE A 62 6.36 -1.16 -8.78
CA PHE A 62 6.28 0.15 -8.13
C PHE A 62 6.41 -0.02 -6.63
N THR A 63 7.22 0.82 -5.99
CA THR A 63 7.43 0.83 -4.54
C THR A 63 6.95 2.15 -3.97
N PHE A 64 6.02 2.08 -3.02
CA PHE A 64 5.40 3.22 -2.36
C PHE A 64 5.76 3.28 -0.89
N ALA A 65 6.02 4.49 -0.35
CA ALA A 65 5.89 4.80 1.06
C ALA A 65 4.46 5.28 1.32
N ILE A 66 3.83 4.73 2.35
CA ILE A 66 2.45 5.00 2.75
C ILE A 66 2.48 5.31 4.24
N GLU A 67 2.06 6.51 4.63
CA GLU A 67 2.09 7.02 6.00
C GLU A 67 0.75 7.68 6.37
N GLY A 68 0.48 7.84 7.68
CA GLY A 68 -0.77 8.41 8.14
C GLY A 68 -1.96 7.49 7.83
N VAL A 69 -1.79 6.18 8.00
CA VAL A 69 -2.81 5.16 7.78
C VAL A 69 -3.03 4.31 9.03
N SER A 70 -4.24 3.79 9.20
CA SER A 70 -4.57 2.96 10.35
C SER A 70 -4.07 1.51 10.22
N ARG A 71 -3.95 0.83 11.35
CA ARG A 71 -3.79 -0.64 11.37
C ARG A 71 -4.98 -1.34 10.70
N VAL A 72 -6.18 -0.78 10.76
CA VAL A 72 -7.35 -1.31 10.02
C VAL A 72 -7.08 -1.38 8.53
N LEU A 73 -6.51 -0.31 7.95
CA LEU A 73 -6.15 -0.28 6.54
C LEU A 73 -5.09 -1.34 6.23
N THR A 74 -4.01 -1.38 7.00
CA THR A 74 -2.89 -2.29 6.69
C THR A 74 -3.26 -3.76 6.82
N HIS A 75 -4.18 -4.14 7.72
CA HIS A 75 -4.74 -5.49 7.79
C HIS A 75 -5.50 -5.91 6.53
N GLN A 76 -6.07 -4.95 5.78
CA GLN A 76 -6.68 -5.21 4.47
C GLN A 76 -5.62 -5.19 3.35
N LEU A 77 -4.67 -4.24 3.41
CA LEU A 77 -3.65 -4.05 2.38
C LEU A 77 -2.76 -5.28 2.22
N VAL A 78 -2.28 -5.85 3.32
CA VAL A 78 -1.38 -7.03 3.29
C VAL A 78 -2.04 -8.32 2.78
N ARG A 79 -3.36 -8.31 2.61
CA ARG A 79 -4.11 -9.41 1.97
C ARG A 79 -3.96 -9.41 0.45
N HIS A 80 -3.58 -8.29 -0.15
CA HIS A 80 -3.31 -8.23 -1.59
C HIS A 80 -1.97 -8.90 -1.89
N ARG A 81 -2.04 -9.93 -2.70
CA ARG A 81 -0.89 -10.74 -3.15
C ARG A 81 -0.89 -10.72 -4.69
N ILE A 82 0.23 -10.73 -5.38
CA ILE A 82 1.62 -10.85 -4.93
C ILE A 82 2.18 -9.44 -4.72
N ALA A 83 2.66 -9.17 -3.49
CA ALA A 83 3.26 -7.89 -3.14
C ALA A 83 4.20 -8.10 -1.96
N SER A 84 5.12 -7.16 -1.76
CA SER A 84 6.05 -7.12 -0.61
C SER A 84 5.69 -5.96 0.31
N TYR A 85 5.73 -6.20 1.61
CA TYR A 85 5.36 -5.22 2.62
C TYR A 85 6.39 -5.15 3.74
N SER A 86 6.75 -3.92 4.13
CA SER A 86 7.55 -3.64 5.33
C SER A 86 6.84 -2.58 6.14
N GLN A 87 6.29 -2.97 7.28
CA GLN A 87 5.50 -2.10 8.15
C GLN A 87 6.26 -1.77 9.42
N GLN A 88 6.10 -0.54 9.94
CA GLN A 88 6.66 -0.13 11.22
C GLN A 88 6.24 -1.11 12.33
N SER A 89 7.24 -1.57 13.06
CA SER A 89 7.06 -2.61 14.07
C SER A 89 6.75 -2.02 15.43
N GLN A 90 5.60 -2.33 15.99
CA GLN A 90 5.23 -2.04 17.37
C GLN A 90 5.97 -2.93 18.41
N ARG A 91 6.83 -3.86 17.98
CA ARG A 91 7.71 -4.63 18.86
C ARG A 91 8.96 -3.84 19.24
N TYR A 92 9.48 -3.04 18.29
CA TYR A 92 10.75 -2.34 18.43
C TYR A 92 10.58 -0.83 18.63
N VAL A 93 9.49 -0.25 18.11
CA VAL A 93 9.17 1.16 18.28
C VAL A 93 8.15 1.29 19.39
N LYS A 94 8.51 2.05 20.44
CA LYS A 94 7.59 2.37 21.53
C LYS A 94 6.59 3.43 21.06
N GLU A 95 5.34 3.21 21.35
CA GLU A 95 4.21 4.05 20.92
C GLU A 95 3.76 4.98 22.06
N HIS A 96 4.72 5.73 22.65
CA HIS A 96 4.43 6.63 23.80
C HIS A 96 3.50 7.80 23.46
N ASP A 97 3.34 8.12 22.20
CA ASP A 97 2.46 9.18 21.70
C ASP A 97 1.96 8.78 20.31
N PHE A 98 1.15 7.70 20.26
CA PHE A 98 0.66 7.22 18.98
C PHE A 98 -0.44 8.11 18.41
N GLU A 99 -0.30 8.49 17.16
CA GLU A 99 -1.38 9.14 16.42
C GLU A 99 -2.51 8.14 16.12
N THR A 100 -3.70 8.67 15.88
CA THR A 100 -4.87 7.85 15.56
C THR A 100 -5.58 8.32 14.31
N ILE A 101 -6.08 7.37 13.55
CA ILE A 101 -6.90 7.63 12.36
C ILE A 101 -8.36 7.49 12.76
N MET A 102 -9.05 8.64 12.83
CA MET A 102 -10.47 8.69 13.16
C MET A 102 -11.34 8.50 11.92
N PRO A 103 -12.27 7.54 11.91
CA PRO A 103 -13.20 7.37 10.80
C PRO A 103 -14.10 8.59 10.59
N PRO A 104 -14.43 8.96 9.32
CA PRO A 104 -15.30 10.09 9.01
C PRO A 104 -16.68 10.02 9.68
N THR A 105 -17.23 8.82 9.82
CA THR A 105 -18.53 8.59 10.50
C THR A 105 -18.50 8.87 12.00
N ILE A 106 -17.35 8.80 12.62
CA ILE A 106 -17.12 9.19 14.03
C ILE A 106 -16.87 10.71 14.11
N SER A 107 -15.96 11.22 13.29
CA SER A 107 -15.58 12.64 13.33
C SER A 107 -16.73 13.59 13.00
N SER A 108 -17.72 13.15 12.21
CA SER A 108 -18.92 13.92 11.88
C SER A 108 -19.94 14.04 13.01
N ARG A 109 -19.76 13.31 14.12
CA ARG A 109 -20.68 13.29 15.28
C ARG A 109 -19.96 13.76 16.53
N PRO A 110 -20.25 14.98 17.06
CA PRO A 110 -19.46 15.58 18.16
C PRO A 110 -19.35 14.68 19.40
N GLU A 111 -20.45 14.05 19.82
CA GLU A 111 -20.42 13.15 20.99
C GLU A 111 -19.59 11.88 20.74
N ALA A 112 -19.69 11.28 19.55
CA ALA A 112 -18.91 10.10 19.19
C ALA A 112 -17.42 10.45 19.08
N LYS A 113 -17.12 11.62 18.51
CA LYS A 113 -15.76 12.15 18.42
C LYS A 113 -15.13 12.31 19.81
N ALA A 114 -15.81 13.00 20.74
CA ALA A 114 -15.32 13.21 22.10
C ALA A 114 -15.05 11.88 22.83
N LYS A 115 -15.96 10.91 22.71
CA LYS A 115 -15.77 9.57 23.30
C LYS A 115 -14.61 8.80 22.68
N PHE A 116 -14.42 8.94 21.37
CA PHE A 116 -13.29 8.32 20.70
C PHE A 116 -11.97 8.92 21.17
N GLU A 117 -11.85 10.25 21.20
CA GLU A 117 -10.66 10.96 21.67
C GLU A 117 -10.32 10.59 23.12
N GLN A 118 -11.31 10.56 24.00
CA GLN A 118 -11.12 10.14 25.39
C GLN A 118 -10.62 8.69 25.48
N LEU A 119 -11.24 7.76 24.76
CA LEU A 119 -10.81 6.36 24.75
C LEU A 119 -9.37 6.20 24.25
N MET A 120 -8.98 6.93 23.20
CA MET A 120 -7.60 6.87 22.69
C MET A 120 -6.59 7.40 23.71
N ALA A 121 -6.94 8.48 24.44
CA ALA A 121 -6.12 9.01 25.52
C ALA A 121 -5.99 8.01 26.70
N ASP A 122 -7.07 7.35 27.07
CA ASP A 122 -7.05 6.32 28.12
C ASP A 122 -6.18 5.12 27.75
N ILE A 123 -6.26 4.66 26.48
CA ILE A 123 -5.42 3.58 25.97
C ILE A 123 -3.95 4.00 25.97
N GLN A 124 -3.64 5.23 25.53
CA GLN A 124 -2.27 5.75 25.56
C GLN A 124 -1.70 5.75 27.00
N ALA A 125 -2.49 6.23 27.96
CA ALA A 125 -2.07 6.25 29.35
C ALA A 125 -1.76 4.84 29.89
N ARG A 126 -2.60 3.85 29.56
CA ARG A 126 -2.37 2.45 29.96
C ARG A 126 -1.16 1.83 29.28
N TYR A 127 -0.95 2.12 28.01
CA TYR A 127 0.25 1.64 27.30
C TYR A 127 1.53 2.17 27.95
N ASN A 128 1.56 3.48 28.28
CA ASN A 128 2.71 4.11 28.94
C ASN A 128 2.93 3.51 30.35
N GLU A 129 1.86 3.33 31.13
CA GLU A 129 1.93 2.66 32.44
C GLU A 129 2.55 1.25 32.33
N PHE A 130 2.12 0.46 31.35
CA PHE A 130 2.67 -0.88 31.12
C PHE A 130 4.15 -0.86 30.76
N THR A 131 4.56 0.07 29.91
CA THR A 131 5.97 0.12 29.46
C THR A 131 6.89 0.77 30.48
N ASP A 132 6.46 1.83 31.16
CA ASP A 132 7.33 2.67 31.97
C ASP A 132 7.28 2.32 33.46
N GLU A 133 6.10 1.97 34.00
CA GLU A 133 5.96 1.66 35.42
C GLU A 133 6.11 0.15 35.66
N PHE A 134 5.48 -0.70 34.84
CA PHE A 134 5.55 -2.15 35.02
C PHE A 134 6.70 -2.82 34.25
N GLY A 135 7.42 -2.07 33.40
CA GLY A 135 8.56 -2.58 32.64
C GLY A 135 8.17 -3.65 31.61
N ILE A 136 6.90 -3.67 31.18
CA ILE A 136 6.42 -4.62 30.18
C ILE A 136 7.05 -4.29 28.81
N PRO A 137 7.65 -5.26 28.12
CA PRO A 137 8.26 -4.99 26.83
C PRO A 137 7.22 -4.56 25.78
N ALA A 138 7.60 -3.68 24.86
CA ALA A 138 6.71 -3.13 23.83
C ALA A 138 5.97 -4.22 23.04
N GLU A 139 6.59 -5.38 22.82
CA GLU A 139 5.99 -6.51 22.09
C GLU A 139 4.75 -7.09 22.79
N ASP A 140 4.64 -6.92 24.12
CA ASP A 140 3.48 -7.36 24.89
C ASP A 140 2.55 -6.17 25.18
N ALA A 141 3.09 -5.01 25.55
CA ALA A 141 2.29 -3.82 25.80
C ALA A 141 1.43 -3.41 24.60
N ARG A 142 1.92 -3.64 23.37
CA ARG A 142 1.16 -3.33 22.12
C ARG A 142 -0.18 -4.06 21.99
N TYR A 143 -0.47 -5.07 22.81
CA TYR A 143 -1.76 -5.77 22.77
C TYR A 143 -2.94 -4.87 23.17
N VAL A 144 -2.68 -3.76 23.88
CA VAL A 144 -3.70 -2.77 24.20
C VAL A 144 -3.87 -1.68 23.14
N LEU A 145 -2.96 -1.59 22.16
CA LEU A 145 -3.04 -0.57 21.13
C LEU A 145 -4.26 -0.77 20.22
N PRO A 146 -4.96 0.32 19.86
CA PRO A 146 -6.18 0.19 19.06
C PRO A 146 -5.86 -0.05 17.58
N ASN A 147 -6.82 -0.63 16.87
CA ASN A 147 -6.76 -0.71 15.40
C ASN A 147 -6.71 0.66 14.72
N ALA A 148 -7.14 1.71 15.41
CA ALA A 148 -7.07 3.09 14.95
C ALA A 148 -5.65 3.69 15.01
N ALA A 149 -4.69 3.02 15.69
CA ALA A 149 -3.31 3.50 15.74
C ALA A 149 -2.75 3.72 14.34
N GLU A 150 -2.13 4.88 14.15
CA GLU A 150 -1.41 5.23 12.92
C GLU A 150 -0.24 4.29 12.70
N THR A 151 0.12 4.09 11.44
CA THR A 151 1.29 3.32 11.05
C THR A 151 1.83 3.75 9.69
N LYS A 152 3.05 3.27 9.41
CA LYS A 152 3.79 3.52 8.18
C LYS A 152 4.15 2.19 7.55
N ILE A 153 4.04 2.12 6.22
CA ILE A 153 4.31 0.90 5.49
C ILE A 153 4.95 1.21 4.13
N VAL A 154 5.98 0.46 3.79
CA VAL A 154 6.49 0.40 2.41
C VAL A 154 5.85 -0.79 1.73
N ALA A 155 5.32 -0.58 0.54
CA ALA A 155 4.68 -1.61 -0.26
C ALA A 155 5.24 -1.62 -1.69
N THR A 156 5.62 -2.81 -2.17
CA THR A 156 6.05 -3.03 -3.56
C THR A 156 5.09 -3.96 -4.26
N PHE A 157 4.56 -3.51 -5.40
CA PHE A 157 3.65 -4.26 -6.25
C PHE A 157 4.21 -4.38 -7.67
N ASN A 158 3.94 -5.47 -8.36
CA ASN A 158 3.98 -5.46 -9.80
C ASN A 158 2.69 -4.88 -10.39
N VAL A 159 2.72 -4.50 -11.68
CA VAL A 159 1.56 -3.84 -12.34
C VAL A 159 0.32 -4.73 -12.34
N ARG A 160 0.46 -6.03 -12.57
CA ARG A 160 -0.68 -6.95 -12.54
C ARG A 160 -1.37 -6.97 -11.17
N SER A 161 -0.59 -7.00 -10.09
CA SER A 161 -1.10 -6.94 -8.72
C SER A 161 -1.75 -5.59 -8.40
N LEU A 162 -1.18 -4.48 -8.91
CA LEU A 162 -1.80 -3.15 -8.79
C LEU A 162 -3.14 -3.07 -9.53
N MET A 163 -3.25 -3.59 -10.73
CA MET A 163 -4.52 -3.62 -11.46
C MET A 163 -5.60 -4.39 -10.69
N ASN A 164 -5.25 -5.54 -10.10
CA ASN A 164 -6.14 -6.29 -9.23
C ASN A 164 -6.52 -5.49 -7.97
N PHE A 165 -5.55 -4.81 -7.35
CA PHE A 165 -5.80 -3.94 -6.20
C PHE A 165 -6.79 -2.83 -6.56
N PHE A 166 -6.60 -2.12 -7.66
CA PHE A 166 -7.50 -1.06 -8.11
C PHE A 166 -8.91 -1.57 -8.41
N SER A 167 -9.04 -2.71 -9.11
CA SER A 167 -10.35 -3.30 -9.42
C SER A 167 -11.18 -3.61 -8.17
N LEU A 168 -10.51 -3.96 -7.05
CA LEU A 168 -11.16 -4.30 -5.80
C LEU A 168 -11.34 -3.09 -4.88
N ARG A 169 -10.42 -2.11 -4.90
CA ARG A 169 -10.36 -1.03 -3.90
C ARG A 169 -10.78 0.34 -4.40
N CYS A 170 -10.78 0.61 -5.70
CA CYS A 170 -11.46 1.78 -6.26
C CYS A 170 -12.99 1.59 -6.36
N CYS A 171 -13.52 0.48 -5.88
CA CYS A 171 -14.96 0.18 -5.83
C CYS A 171 -15.65 0.93 -4.68
N ASN A 172 -16.89 1.38 -4.91
CA ASN A 172 -17.71 2.06 -3.89
C ASN A 172 -18.04 1.21 -2.64
N ARG A 173 -17.89 -0.12 -2.72
CA ARG A 173 -18.04 -1.04 -1.57
C ARG A 173 -16.75 -1.19 -0.76
N ALA A 174 -15.61 -0.68 -1.24
CA ALA A 174 -14.38 -0.71 -0.47
C ALA A 174 -14.49 0.20 0.77
N GLN A 175 -13.84 -0.20 1.86
CA GLN A 175 -13.77 0.63 3.05
C GLN A 175 -13.08 1.98 2.69
N TRP A 176 -13.57 3.06 3.26
CA TRP A 176 -13.22 4.43 2.88
C TRP A 176 -11.71 4.69 2.81
N GLU A 177 -10.95 4.20 3.78
CA GLU A 177 -9.52 4.49 3.91
C GLU A 177 -8.68 3.76 2.85
N ILE A 178 -8.92 2.46 2.63
CA ILE A 178 -8.21 1.71 1.60
C ILE A 178 -8.63 2.13 0.18
N ARG A 179 -9.87 2.63 0.01
CA ARG A 179 -10.30 3.24 -1.24
C ARG A 179 -9.54 4.52 -1.51
N GLN A 180 -9.41 5.39 -0.51
CA GLN A 180 -8.62 6.62 -0.63
C GLN A 180 -7.15 6.32 -0.94
N LEU A 181 -6.58 5.27 -0.35
CA LEU A 181 -5.23 4.80 -0.69
C LEU A 181 -5.14 4.39 -2.16
N ALA A 182 -6.09 3.57 -2.65
CA ALA A 182 -6.11 3.12 -4.03
C ALA A 182 -6.22 4.29 -5.03
N GLU A 183 -7.08 5.25 -4.74
CA GLU A 183 -7.24 6.49 -5.52
C GLU A 183 -5.96 7.32 -5.56
N LYS A 184 -5.25 7.46 -4.41
CA LYS A 184 -3.96 8.17 -4.34
C LYS A 184 -2.80 7.47 -5.07
N ILE A 185 -2.83 6.16 -5.17
CA ILE A 185 -1.82 5.40 -5.93
C ILE A 185 -2.10 5.47 -7.43
N ALA A 186 -3.37 5.55 -7.84
CA ALA A 186 -3.78 5.58 -9.23
C ALA A 186 -3.61 6.96 -9.90
N GLY A 187 -3.65 8.07 -9.15
CA GLY A 187 -3.56 9.46 -9.62
C GLY A 187 -2.21 10.07 -9.50
#